data_969fde763d0a9e64d7ab59d3c4a84254
#
_entry.id   969fde763d0a9e64d7ab59d3c4a84254
#
_cell.length_a   1.000
_cell.length_b   1.000
_cell.length_c   1.000
_cell.angle_alpha   90.00
_cell.angle_beta   90.00
_cell.angle_gamma   90.00
#
_symmetry.space_group_name_H-M   'P 1'
#
loop_
_entity.id
_entity.type
_entity.pdbx_description
1 polymer ?
#
loop_
_entity_poly.entity_id
_entity_poly.type
_entity_poly.pdbx_seq_one_letter_code
_entity_poly.pdbx_strand_id
1 'polypeptide(L)'
;VGDQVTVSPAGRAARVRSIHAQNQRAERGFAGQRCALNLAGEGISKNAITRGDMVVDPHLHAPSDRLDADLSVLESETKPIGEWFSARFHHASAETGVRIVPLEGPLLPGERRRVQLVLDRPIAAAVGDRFILRDVSARRTIGGGRLLDLRAPLRKRRSPQRLSFLKAASLSHAGEALAALLDVPPFLVDLDVFARDRALSEPELQNALMFASAELIEGLAVRHALSKRQRVAFSDEVQRVLSAFHVENPDLQGIGRERLRLQVTPRLPPPAFLVALRTEQTGGRLVLEGAFVRLPGHEVRLSEKEEELYARILPHLEGEERFRPPRVRDFAETLGVDEREIRRILKLCARLGRVDQIRHDHFFTRQTTAEMVAIIRQVAANAERGEFSAGLFRDRVNNGRKVAIEILEFFDRQGVTLRHGDVRRVNPHRLDLYEGHVPEADEGRDSSPVGRPDFKFYRAGS
;
A
#
# COMPACT_ATOMS: atom_id res chain seq x y z
N VAL A 1 -16.72 23.85 16.94
CA VAL A 1 -17.62 22.97 17.72
C VAL A 1 -18.27 21.96 16.77
N GLY A 2 -18.42 20.70 17.21
CA GLY A 2 -18.99 19.64 16.38
C GLY A 2 -17.97 18.74 15.70
N ASP A 3 -16.70 19.14 15.63
CA ASP A 3 -15.64 18.42 14.95
C ASP A 3 -15.36 17.06 15.61
N GLN A 4 -15.10 16.05 14.77
CA GLN A 4 -14.57 14.78 15.21
C GLN A 4 -13.06 14.92 15.44
N VAL A 5 -12.58 14.41 16.54
CA VAL A 5 -11.16 14.48 16.92
C VAL A 5 -10.74 13.15 17.55
N THR A 6 -9.44 12.95 17.63
CA THR A 6 -8.84 11.78 18.30
C THR A 6 -7.92 12.24 19.41
N VAL A 7 -8.08 11.66 20.61
CA VAL A 7 -7.14 11.83 21.71
C VAL A 7 -5.99 10.87 21.51
N SER A 8 -4.83 11.40 21.16
CA SER A 8 -3.60 10.65 20.85
C SER A 8 -2.61 10.76 22.00
N PRO A 9 -1.87 9.71 22.36
CA PRO A 9 -1.64 8.46 21.64
C PRO A 9 -2.69 7.36 21.85
N ALA A 10 -3.65 7.53 22.75
CA ALA A 10 -4.60 6.49 23.15
C ALA A 10 -5.59 6.08 22.03
N GLY A 11 -5.73 6.86 20.96
CA GLY A 11 -6.60 6.54 19.82
C GLY A 11 -8.10 6.68 20.12
N ARG A 12 -8.48 7.48 21.13
CA ARG A 12 -9.88 7.60 21.54
C ARG A 12 -10.59 8.63 20.68
N ALA A 13 -11.60 8.18 19.94
CA ALA A 13 -12.45 9.07 19.15
C ALA A 13 -13.32 9.94 20.07
N ALA A 14 -13.43 11.22 19.76
CA ALA A 14 -14.22 12.17 20.50
C ALA A 14 -14.84 13.22 19.56
N ARG A 15 -15.90 13.89 20.05
CA ARG A 15 -16.51 15.03 19.41
C ARG A 15 -16.39 16.26 20.31
N VAL A 16 -16.02 17.40 19.72
CA VAL A 16 -15.94 18.68 20.44
C VAL A 16 -17.35 19.22 20.69
N ARG A 17 -17.81 19.27 21.94
CA ARG A 17 -19.13 19.81 22.34
C ARG A 17 -19.10 21.31 22.53
N SER A 18 -18.04 21.83 23.11
CA SER A 18 -17.89 23.28 23.34
C SER A 18 -16.43 23.66 23.44
N ILE A 19 -16.12 24.91 23.14
CA ILE A 19 -14.81 25.51 23.21
C ILE A 19 -14.87 26.77 24.09
N HIS A 20 -13.90 26.93 24.97
CA HIS A 20 -13.59 28.21 25.61
C HIS A 20 -12.18 28.61 25.17
N ALA A 21 -12.09 29.64 24.32
CA ALA A 21 -10.84 30.23 23.88
C ALA A 21 -10.57 31.51 24.70
N GLN A 22 -9.38 31.60 25.29
CA GLN A 22 -8.99 32.74 26.15
C GLN A 22 -10.03 33.05 27.26
N ASN A 23 -10.56 31.98 27.89
CA ASN A 23 -11.61 32.03 28.93
C ASN A 23 -12.98 32.57 28.48
N GLN A 24 -13.23 32.71 27.17
CA GLN A 24 -14.51 33.07 26.60
C GLN A 24 -15.10 31.92 25.77
N ARG A 25 -16.41 31.75 25.80
CA ARG A 25 -17.09 30.78 24.95
C ARG A 25 -16.87 31.14 23.48
N ALA A 26 -16.50 30.16 22.69
CA ALA A 26 -16.21 30.33 21.27
C ALA A 26 -16.71 29.15 20.46
N GLU A 27 -17.07 29.37 19.19
CA GLU A 27 -17.44 28.33 18.26
C GLU A 27 -16.21 27.71 17.58
N ARG A 28 -15.11 28.47 17.52
CA ARG A 28 -13.84 28.06 16.90
C ARG A 28 -12.66 28.45 17.78
N GLY A 29 -11.63 27.61 17.76
CA GLY A 29 -10.32 27.91 18.30
C GLY A 29 -9.31 28.13 17.18
N PHE A 30 -8.36 29.05 17.36
CA PHE A 30 -7.34 29.38 16.39
C PHE A 30 -5.94 29.04 16.93
N ALA A 31 -5.00 28.81 16.03
CA ALA A 31 -3.61 28.56 16.39
C ALA A 31 -3.08 29.72 17.29
N GLY A 32 -2.33 29.35 18.34
CA GLY A 32 -1.81 30.30 19.33
C GLY A 32 -2.76 30.63 20.47
N GLN A 33 -4.04 30.22 20.40
CA GLN A 33 -4.99 30.44 21.51
C GLN A 33 -4.88 29.32 22.55
N ARG A 34 -5.10 29.69 23.82
CA ARG A 34 -5.34 28.74 24.89
C ARG A 34 -6.82 28.34 24.88
N CYS A 35 -7.11 27.12 24.48
CA CYS A 35 -8.46 26.58 24.39
C CYS A 35 -8.72 25.49 25.45
N ALA A 36 -9.87 25.60 26.12
CA ALA A 36 -10.45 24.49 26.88
C ALA A 36 -11.52 23.82 26.02
N LEU A 37 -11.39 22.52 25.83
CA LEU A 37 -12.31 21.71 25.01
C LEU A 37 -13.15 20.82 25.91
N ASN A 38 -14.47 20.82 25.70
CA ASN A 38 -15.37 19.81 26.23
C ASN A 38 -15.50 18.70 25.17
N LEU A 39 -14.99 17.52 25.47
CA LEU A 39 -14.99 16.37 24.58
C LEU A 39 -16.01 15.34 25.02
N ALA A 40 -16.68 14.71 24.07
CA ALA A 40 -17.59 13.60 24.30
C ALA A 40 -17.31 12.46 23.33
N GLY A 41 -17.39 11.25 23.82
CA GLY A 41 -17.16 10.02 23.07
C GLY A 41 -17.13 8.82 24.00
N GLU A 42 -17.12 7.64 23.42
CA GLU A 42 -16.97 6.42 24.18
C GLU A 42 -15.58 6.37 24.85
N GLY A 43 -15.55 6.06 26.15
CA GLY A 43 -14.30 6.04 26.92
C GLY A 43 -13.68 7.41 27.20
N ILE A 44 -14.36 8.52 26.87
CA ILE A 44 -13.91 9.87 27.22
C ILE A 44 -14.40 10.21 28.63
N SER A 45 -13.45 10.34 29.56
CA SER A 45 -13.69 10.78 30.92
C SER A 45 -12.54 11.65 31.42
N LYS A 46 -12.71 12.33 32.54
CA LYS A 46 -11.66 13.18 33.12
C LYS A 46 -10.37 12.41 33.40
N ASN A 47 -10.47 11.13 33.78
CA ASN A 47 -9.32 10.28 34.09
C ASN A 47 -8.76 9.55 32.84
N ALA A 48 -9.45 9.60 31.72
CA ALA A 48 -9.07 8.94 30.49
C ALA A 48 -8.12 9.78 29.62
N ILE A 49 -8.07 11.08 29.87
CA ILE A 49 -7.18 12.03 29.19
C ILE A 49 -6.15 12.50 30.20
N THR A 50 -4.90 12.33 29.88
CA THR A 50 -3.79 12.63 30.76
C THR A 50 -2.93 13.76 30.22
N ARG A 51 -2.11 14.36 31.09
CA ARG A 51 -1.12 15.35 30.67
C ARG A 51 -0.16 14.71 29.67
N GLY A 52 0.01 15.35 28.52
CA GLY A 52 0.82 14.86 27.40
C GLY A 52 0.01 14.30 26.24
N ASP A 53 -1.28 14.01 26.46
CA ASP A 53 -2.17 13.65 25.36
C ASP A 53 -2.41 14.86 24.46
N MET A 54 -2.54 14.62 23.16
CA MET A 54 -2.90 15.61 22.16
C MET A 54 -4.28 15.31 21.58
N VAL A 55 -5.07 16.36 21.38
CA VAL A 55 -6.30 16.28 20.59
C VAL A 55 -6.00 16.68 19.17
N VAL A 56 -6.12 15.74 18.27
CA VAL A 56 -5.71 15.89 16.87
C VAL A 56 -6.87 15.55 15.93
N ASP A 57 -6.79 16.00 14.69
CA ASP A 57 -7.61 15.48 13.61
C ASP A 57 -7.43 13.96 13.48
N PRO A 58 -8.48 13.16 13.24
CA PRO A 58 -8.37 11.72 13.13
C PRO A 58 -7.29 11.24 12.14
N HIS A 59 -7.08 11.97 11.04
CA HIS A 59 -6.05 11.66 10.04
C HIS A 59 -4.62 11.84 10.55
N LEU A 60 -4.42 12.69 11.58
CA LEU A 60 -3.10 12.91 12.20
C LEU A 60 -2.76 11.91 13.30
N HIS A 61 -3.69 11.02 13.66
CA HIS A 61 -3.45 10.03 14.69
C HIS A 61 -2.50 8.93 14.20
N ALA A 62 -1.23 9.05 14.54
CA ALA A 62 -0.20 8.10 14.19
C ALA A 62 0.95 8.14 15.23
N PRO A 63 0.68 7.76 16.47
CA PRO A 63 1.66 7.83 17.56
C PRO A 63 2.90 6.99 17.27
N SER A 64 4.03 7.41 17.78
CA SER A 64 5.31 6.72 17.62
C SER A 64 6.13 6.73 18.90
N ASP A 65 6.85 5.65 19.12
CA ASP A 65 7.84 5.46 20.19
C ASP A 65 9.29 5.46 19.67
N ARG A 66 9.47 5.63 18.34
CA ARG A 66 10.78 5.62 17.70
C ARG A 66 10.88 6.74 16.67
N LEU A 67 11.72 7.71 16.96
CA LEU A 67 11.84 8.95 16.22
C LEU A 67 13.30 9.16 15.81
N ASP A 68 13.55 9.74 14.64
CA ASP A 68 14.86 10.31 14.34
C ASP A 68 14.80 11.84 14.48
N ALA A 69 15.86 12.42 14.99
CA ALA A 69 15.90 13.84 15.33
C ALA A 69 17.29 14.45 15.13
N ASP A 70 17.32 15.76 14.96
CA ASP A 70 18.52 16.58 15.19
C ASP A 70 18.58 16.90 16.68
N LEU A 71 19.68 16.60 17.34
CA LEU A 71 19.94 16.91 18.73
C LEU A 71 21.13 17.86 18.85
N SER A 72 20.93 18.97 19.52
CA SER A 72 21.98 19.86 20.01
C SER A 72 22.21 19.63 21.49
N VAL A 73 23.43 19.27 21.87
CA VAL A 73 23.84 19.06 23.25
C VAL A 73 24.35 20.38 23.80
N LEU A 74 23.99 20.73 25.04
CA LEU A 74 24.46 21.95 25.68
C LEU A 74 25.97 21.88 25.95
N GLU A 75 26.67 22.99 25.81
CA GLU A 75 28.10 23.09 26.15
C GLU A 75 28.38 22.83 27.62
N SER A 76 27.39 23.06 28.48
CA SER A 76 27.48 22.79 29.92
C SER A 76 27.48 21.29 30.29
N GLU A 77 27.22 20.40 29.32
CA GLU A 77 27.38 18.96 29.56
C GLU A 77 28.85 18.58 29.74
N THR A 78 29.09 17.65 30.62
CA THR A 78 30.47 17.22 30.97
C THR A 78 30.90 15.93 30.29
N LYS A 79 29.93 15.19 29.72
CA LYS A 79 30.19 13.87 29.12
C LYS A 79 29.53 13.77 27.74
N PRO A 80 30.18 13.09 26.80
CA PRO A 80 29.55 12.79 25.50
C PRO A 80 28.29 11.95 25.65
N ILE A 81 27.33 12.15 24.77
CA ILE A 81 26.17 11.26 24.60
C ILE A 81 26.60 10.09 23.73
N GLY A 82 26.76 8.92 24.35
CA GLY A 82 27.08 7.66 23.70
C GLY A 82 25.83 6.87 23.30
N GLU A 83 26.05 5.60 22.94
CA GLU A 83 24.95 4.69 22.57
C GLU A 83 24.06 4.34 23.77
N TRP A 84 22.74 4.30 23.53
CA TRP A 84 21.72 3.95 24.50
C TRP A 84 21.73 4.86 25.75
N PHE A 85 22.16 6.12 25.58
CA PHE A 85 22.17 7.10 26.63
C PHE A 85 20.74 7.35 27.14
N SER A 86 20.50 7.18 28.44
CA SER A 86 19.20 7.36 29.08
C SER A 86 18.94 8.82 29.45
N ALA A 87 17.75 9.33 29.13
CA ALA A 87 17.33 10.68 29.46
C ALA A 87 15.81 10.77 29.66
N ARG A 88 15.32 11.94 30.04
CA ARG A 88 13.92 12.32 30.01
C ARG A 88 13.65 13.17 28.76
N PHE A 89 12.68 12.74 28.00
CA PHE A 89 12.20 13.42 26.79
C PHE A 89 10.96 14.25 27.12
N HIS A 90 10.99 15.53 26.75
CA HIS A 90 9.87 16.45 26.90
C HIS A 90 9.48 16.99 25.54
N HIS A 91 8.20 16.85 25.19
CA HIS A 91 7.60 17.34 23.96
C HIS A 91 6.22 17.91 24.29
N ALA A 92 6.02 19.19 23.99
CA ALA A 92 4.83 19.94 24.46
C ALA A 92 4.59 19.72 25.97
N SER A 93 3.48 19.11 26.34
CA SER A 93 3.17 18.74 27.73
C SER A 93 3.50 17.28 28.08
N ALA A 94 3.94 16.49 27.10
CA ALA A 94 4.30 15.09 27.30
C ALA A 94 5.72 14.95 27.90
N GLU A 95 5.85 13.97 28.81
CA GLU A 95 7.12 13.54 29.38
C GLU A 95 7.20 12.02 29.34
N THR A 96 8.33 11.47 28.86
CA THR A 96 8.60 10.03 28.85
C THR A 96 10.09 9.76 28.99
N GLY A 97 10.45 8.56 29.40
CA GLY A 97 11.82 8.10 29.32
C GLY A 97 12.26 7.91 27.87
N VAL A 98 13.53 8.10 27.59
CA VAL A 98 14.11 7.94 26.25
C VAL A 98 15.50 7.33 26.32
N ARG A 99 15.81 6.50 25.34
CA ARG A 99 17.18 6.05 25.04
C ARG A 99 17.63 6.71 23.75
N ILE A 100 18.77 7.35 23.80
CA ILE A 100 19.36 8.09 22.68
C ILE A 100 20.38 7.21 21.98
N VAL A 101 20.26 7.06 20.67
CA VAL A 101 21.21 6.33 19.84
C VAL A 101 21.79 7.28 18.79
N PRO A 102 23.04 7.72 18.94
CA PRO A 102 23.70 8.54 17.93
C PRO A 102 23.80 7.81 16.58
N LEU A 103 23.53 8.51 15.48
CA LEU A 103 23.60 7.95 14.14
C LEU A 103 24.97 8.16 13.47
N GLU A 104 25.70 9.19 13.90
CA GLU A 104 26.95 9.65 13.27
C GLU A 104 28.12 9.63 14.28
N GLY A 105 28.09 8.73 15.27
CA GLY A 105 29.04 8.65 16.36
C GLY A 105 28.61 9.43 17.59
N PRO A 106 29.36 9.32 18.73
CA PRO A 106 29.04 10.02 19.98
C PRO A 106 28.90 11.53 19.76
N LEU A 107 28.00 12.18 20.50
CA LEU A 107 27.84 13.64 20.48
C LEU A 107 28.65 14.24 21.62
N LEU A 108 29.54 15.17 21.30
CA LEU A 108 30.27 15.95 22.30
C LEU A 108 29.41 17.14 22.79
N PRO A 109 29.72 17.69 23.98
CA PRO A 109 29.11 18.92 24.44
C PRO A 109 29.26 20.05 23.38
N GLY A 110 28.21 20.82 23.15
CA GLY A 110 28.15 21.87 22.12
C GLY A 110 27.88 21.38 20.70
N GLU A 111 27.94 20.09 20.43
CA GLU A 111 27.69 19.56 19.08
C GLU A 111 26.19 19.38 18.78
N ARG A 112 25.92 19.40 17.47
CA ARG A 112 24.61 19.04 16.90
C ARG A 112 24.80 17.89 15.91
N ARG A 113 24.09 16.78 16.15
CA ARG A 113 24.11 15.60 15.26
C ARG A 113 22.76 14.91 15.23
N ARG A 114 22.61 14.00 14.27
CA ARG A 114 21.41 13.17 14.17
C ARG A 114 21.45 12.02 15.15
N VAL A 115 20.29 11.79 15.76
CA VAL A 115 20.09 10.72 16.74
C VAL A 115 18.80 9.98 16.45
N GLN A 116 18.73 8.72 16.86
CA GLN A 116 17.46 8.03 17.01
C GLN A 116 17.05 8.06 18.48
N LEU A 117 15.81 8.44 18.75
CA LEU A 117 15.18 8.50 20.04
C LEU A 117 14.24 7.29 20.17
N VAL A 118 14.48 6.45 21.17
CA VAL A 118 13.64 5.29 21.51
C VAL A 118 12.93 5.60 22.81
N LEU A 119 11.63 5.89 22.71
CA LEU A 119 10.81 6.31 23.84
C LEU A 119 10.23 5.10 24.60
N ASP A 120 10.02 5.24 25.90
CA ASP A 120 9.38 4.20 26.71
C ASP A 120 7.88 4.10 26.43
N ARG A 121 7.27 5.18 25.93
CA ARG A 121 5.85 5.25 25.55
C ARG A 121 5.69 6.04 24.26
N PRO A 122 4.76 5.65 23.37
CA PRO A 122 4.48 6.40 22.16
C PRO A 122 3.93 7.80 22.48
N ILE A 123 4.22 8.75 21.61
CA ILE A 123 3.71 10.12 21.66
C ILE A 123 3.04 10.49 20.34
N ALA A 124 2.15 11.48 20.38
CA ALA A 124 1.70 12.21 19.19
C ALA A 124 2.69 13.33 18.93
N ALA A 125 3.15 13.48 17.69
CA ALA A 125 4.12 14.51 17.29
C ALA A 125 4.03 14.78 15.79
N ALA A 126 4.60 15.89 15.35
CA ALA A 126 4.81 16.22 13.95
C ALA A 126 6.31 16.39 13.64
N VAL A 127 6.68 16.19 12.37
CA VAL A 127 8.02 16.51 11.87
C VAL A 127 8.28 18.01 12.02
N GLY A 128 9.42 18.37 12.57
CA GLY A 128 9.77 19.75 12.88
C GLY A 128 9.45 20.16 14.32
N ASP A 129 8.68 19.38 15.06
CA ASP A 129 8.41 19.65 16.48
C ASP A 129 9.69 19.71 17.28
N ARG A 130 9.70 20.61 18.25
CA ARG A 130 10.82 20.81 19.18
C ARG A 130 10.65 19.91 20.41
N PHE A 131 11.76 19.39 20.88
CA PHE A 131 11.83 18.65 22.12
C PHE A 131 12.99 19.11 23.01
N ILE A 132 12.90 18.78 24.28
CA ILE A 132 13.95 19.02 25.27
C ILE A 132 14.33 17.68 25.91
N LEU A 133 15.61 17.49 26.15
CA LEU A 133 16.15 16.38 26.92
C LEU A 133 16.63 16.87 28.28
N ARG A 134 16.21 16.17 29.31
CA ARG A 134 16.71 16.37 30.68
C ARG A 134 17.37 15.10 31.17
N ASP A 135 18.23 15.24 32.17
CA ASP A 135 18.79 14.07 32.85
C ASP A 135 17.70 13.21 33.50
N VAL A 136 18.00 11.95 33.81
CA VAL A 136 17.01 11.01 34.34
C VAL A 136 16.34 11.52 35.63
N SER A 137 17.05 12.29 36.42
CA SER A 137 16.52 12.93 37.66
C SER A 137 15.72 14.22 37.37
N ALA A 138 15.63 14.63 36.13
CA ALA A 138 14.98 15.87 35.68
C ALA A 138 15.48 17.15 36.36
N ARG A 139 16.75 17.14 36.85
CA ARG A 139 17.34 18.31 37.52
C ARG A 139 18.01 19.30 36.58
N ARG A 140 18.53 18.84 35.44
CA ARG A 140 19.22 19.68 34.46
C ARG A 140 18.81 19.35 33.03
N THR A 141 18.90 20.34 32.16
CA THR A 141 18.71 20.16 30.74
C THR A 141 20.01 19.70 30.10
N ILE A 142 19.94 18.66 29.28
CA ILE A 142 21.07 18.09 28.53
C ILE A 142 21.19 18.76 27.17
N GLY A 143 20.04 18.99 26.52
CA GLY A 143 19.96 19.51 25.17
C GLY A 143 18.54 19.54 24.66
N GLY A 144 18.41 19.68 23.37
CA GLY A 144 17.12 19.67 22.68
C GLY A 144 17.29 19.70 21.17
N GLY A 145 16.20 19.66 20.47
CA GLY A 145 16.28 19.61 19.02
C GLY A 145 14.96 19.61 18.31
N ARG A 146 14.97 19.05 17.10
CA ARG A 146 13.78 18.93 16.24
C ARG A 146 13.61 17.51 15.75
N LEU A 147 12.38 17.03 15.68
CA LEU A 147 12.01 15.74 15.11
C LEU A 147 12.12 15.80 13.58
N LEU A 148 12.75 14.79 13.00
CA LEU A 148 12.99 14.69 11.54
C LEU A 148 12.15 13.61 10.89
N ASP A 149 11.96 12.48 11.58
CA ASP A 149 11.18 11.35 11.10
C ASP A 149 10.49 10.64 12.27
N LEU A 150 9.19 10.42 12.11
CA LEU A 150 8.34 9.76 13.10
C LEU A 150 8.21 8.25 12.84
N ARG A 151 8.85 7.72 11.78
CA ARG A 151 8.81 6.32 11.34
C ARG A 151 10.21 5.72 11.27
N ALA A 152 11.02 6.03 12.27
CA ALA A 152 12.43 5.63 12.30
C ALA A 152 12.60 4.10 12.28
N PRO A 153 13.48 3.55 11.42
CA PRO A 153 13.62 2.11 11.26
C PRO A 153 14.38 1.48 12.41
N LEU A 154 14.03 0.22 12.75
CA LEU A 154 14.74 -0.59 13.73
C LEU A 154 16.16 -0.98 13.29
N ARG A 155 16.34 -1.19 11.98
CA ARG A 155 17.58 -1.68 11.39
C ARG A 155 18.11 -0.69 10.36
N LYS A 156 19.40 -0.78 10.01
CA LYS A 156 20.06 0.07 9.00
C LYS A 156 19.95 1.58 9.28
N ARG A 157 19.79 1.96 10.54
CA ARG A 157 19.62 3.35 11.00
C ARG A 157 20.78 4.28 10.65
N ARG A 158 21.99 3.72 10.40
CA ARG A 158 23.22 4.43 10.05
C ARG A 158 23.64 4.25 8.59
N SER A 159 22.77 3.68 7.76
CA SER A 159 23.11 3.51 6.34
C SER A 159 23.26 4.86 5.64
N PRO A 160 24.14 4.98 4.63
CA PRO A 160 24.25 6.22 3.86
C PRO A 160 22.91 6.70 3.29
N GLN A 161 22.06 5.77 2.85
CA GLN A 161 20.72 6.09 2.35
C GLN A 161 19.85 6.71 3.46
N ARG A 162 19.92 6.14 4.69
CA ARG A 162 19.15 6.70 5.82
C ARG A 162 19.61 8.10 6.19
N LEU A 163 20.91 8.33 6.23
CA LEU A 163 21.47 9.66 6.52
C LEU A 163 21.12 10.68 5.44
N SER A 164 21.12 10.28 4.17
CA SER A 164 20.66 11.13 3.05
C SER A 164 19.17 11.45 3.17
N PHE A 165 18.33 10.47 3.52
CA PHE A 165 16.90 10.67 3.80
C PHE A 165 16.71 11.70 4.94
N LEU A 166 17.40 11.55 6.05
CA LEU A 166 17.30 12.47 7.20
C LEU A 166 17.79 13.89 6.85
N LYS A 167 18.79 14.01 5.98
CA LYS A 167 19.22 15.31 5.45
C LYS A 167 18.11 15.99 4.65
N ALA A 168 17.41 15.25 3.78
CA ALA A 168 16.27 15.74 3.02
C ALA A 168 15.09 16.09 3.94
N ALA A 169 14.76 15.21 4.90
CA ALA A 169 13.67 15.38 5.84
C ALA A 169 13.88 16.58 6.80
N SER A 170 15.12 17.02 7.04
CA SER A 170 15.45 18.13 7.92
C SER A 170 15.11 19.51 7.35
N LEU A 171 14.78 19.61 6.07
CA LEU A 171 14.36 20.86 5.43
C LEU A 171 13.00 21.28 5.99
N SER A 172 12.90 22.53 6.42
CA SER A 172 11.71 23.04 7.10
C SER A 172 10.56 23.33 6.14
N HIS A 173 10.85 23.78 4.92
CA HIS A 173 9.85 24.01 3.90
C HIS A 173 9.40 22.69 3.28
N ALA A 174 8.09 22.41 3.29
CA ALA A 174 7.55 21.13 2.86
C ALA A 174 7.90 20.78 1.40
N GLY A 175 7.83 21.75 0.50
CA GLY A 175 8.18 21.58 -0.92
C GLY A 175 9.66 21.25 -1.14
N GLU A 176 10.57 21.93 -0.42
CA GLU A 176 12.00 21.63 -0.47
C GLU A 176 12.31 20.23 0.06
N ALA A 177 11.66 19.87 1.18
CA ALA A 177 11.80 18.55 1.76
C ALA A 177 11.29 17.46 0.82
N LEU A 178 10.13 17.67 0.20
CA LEU A 178 9.56 16.73 -0.78
C LEU A 178 10.49 16.56 -1.98
N ALA A 179 10.94 17.69 -2.59
CA ALA A 179 11.86 17.65 -3.72
C ALA A 179 13.14 16.87 -3.38
N ALA A 180 13.74 17.15 -2.22
CA ALA A 180 14.95 16.46 -1.78
C ALA A 180 14.72 14.97 -1.48
N LEU A 181 13.56 14.60 -0.91
CA LEU A 181 13.19 13.21 -0.65
C LEU A 181 12.98 12.41 -1.94
N LEU A 182 12.46 13.03 -2.99
CA LEU A 182 12.27 12.40 -4.30
C LEU A 182 13.61 12.09 -5.01
N ASP A 183 14.70 12.71 -4.61
CA ASP A 183 16.04 12.45 -5.13
C ASP A 183 16.87 11.46 -4.28
N VAL A 184 16.28 10.94 -3.21
CA VAL A 184 16.91 9.96 -2.32
C VAL A 184 16.22 8.61 -2.43
N PRO A 185 16.93 7.48 -2.47
CA PRO A 185 16.30 6.16 -2.44
C PRO A 185 15.32 6.00 -1.25
N PRO A 186 14.12 5.47 -1.49
CA PRO A 186 13.67 4.69 -2.65
C PRO A 186 13.16 5.50 -3.84
N PHE A 187 13.36 6.82 -3.91
CA PHE A 187 12.92 7.73 -4.97
C PHE A 187 11.39 7.84 -5.11
N LEU A 188 10.70 7.52 -4.05
CA LEU A 188 9.26 7.48 -3.93
C LEU A 188 8.86 8.00 -2.56
N VAL A 189 7.86 8.88 -2.51
CA VAL A 189 7.31 9.40 -1.26
C VAL A 189 5.82 9.02 -1.17
N ASP A 190 5.44 8.37 -0.07
CA ASP A 190 4.06 8.18 0.32
C ASP A 190 3.50 9.52 0.82
N LEU A 191 2.54 10.08 0.07
CA LEU A 191 2.02 11.42 0.31
C LEU A 191 1.11 11.50 1.54
N ASP A 192 0.41 10.41 1.85
CA ASP A 192 -0.46 10.36 3.03
C ASP A 192 0.39 10.35 4.31
N VAL A 193 1.47 9.58 4.30
CA VAL A 193 2.46 9.58 5.39
C VAL A 193 3.17 10.93 5.48
N PHE A 194 3.61 11.50 4.36
CA PHE A 194 4.31 12.78 4.31
C PHE A 194 3.45 13.92 4.85
N ALA A 195 2.18 14.01 4.40
CA ALA A 195 1.25 15.03 4.83
C ALA A 195 0.90 14.88 6.31
N ARG A 196 0.55 13.68 6.73
CA ARG A 196 0.21 13.37 8.11
C ARG A 196 1.35 13.67 9.07
N ASP A 197 2.55 13.16 8.78
CA ASP A 197 3.68 13.28 9.70
C ASP A 197 4.22 14.72 9.78
N ARG A 198 3.91 15.58 8.79
CA ARG A 198 4.17 17.02 8.81
C ARG A 198 2.96 17.89 9.17
N ALA A 199 1.82 17.25 9.49
CA ALA A 199 0.55 17.92 9.78
C ALA A 199 0.14 18.94 8.70
N LEU A 200 0.33 18.59 7.41
CA LEU A 200 -0.03 19.44 6.28
C LEU A 200 -1.51 19.30 5.97
N SER A 201 -2.16 20.41 5.70
CA SER A 201 -3.46 20.45 5.04
C SER A 201 -3.34 20.07 3.56
N GLU A 202 -4.46 19.70 2.93
CA GLU A 202 -4.45 19.37 1.50
C GLU A 202 -3.93 20.52 0.61
N PRO A 203 -4.30 21.81 0.83
CA PRO A 203 -3.70 22.91 0.07
C PRO A 203 -2.17 23.04 0.26
N GLU A 204 -1.65 22.80 1.47
CA GLU A 204 -0.21 22.84 1.73
C GLU A 204 0.52 21.67 1.04
N LEU A 205 -0.09 20.48 1.02
CA LEU A 205 0.44 19.34 0.28
C LEU A 205 0.47 19.62 -1.23
N GLN A 206 -0.59 20.21 -1.79
CA GLN A 206 -0.64 20.59 -3.21
C GLN A 206 0.44 21.64 -3.55
N ASN A 207 0.64 22.63 -2.68
CA ASN A 207 1.71 23.59 -2.84
C ASN A 207 3.10 22.92 -2.81
N ALA A 208 3.30 21.96 -1.92
CA ALA A 208 4.55 21.19 -1.84
C ALA A 208 4.80 20.36 -3.11
N LEU A 209 3.77 19.74 -3.66
CA LEU A 209 3.82 18.97 -4.92
C LEU A 209 4.18 19.87 -6.12
N MET A 210 3.54 21.03 -6.22
CA MET A 210 3.86 22.01 -7.27
C MET A 210 5.30 22.50 -7.15
N PHE A 211 5.75 22.85 -5.95
CA PHE A 211 7.13 23.29 -5.71
C PHE A 211 8.14 22.21 -6.12
N ALA A 212 7.90 20.97 -5.74
CA ALA A 212 8.75 19.83 -6.07
C ALA A 212 8.67 19.40 -7.54
N SER A 213 7.73 19.93 -8.33
CA SER A 213 7.41 19.46 -9.68
C SER A 213 7.23 17.94 -9.73
N ALA A 214 6.52 17.41 -8.73
CA ALA A 214 6.37 15.98 -8.51
C ALA A 214 5.33 15.35 -9.44
N GLU A 215 5.61 14.15 -9.91
CA GLU A 215 4.68 13.31 -10.69
C GLU A 215 3.92 12.38 -9.75
N LEU A 216 2.60 12.34 -9.89
CA LEU A 216 1.73 11.54 -9.03
C LEU A 216 1.54 10.12 -9.55
N ILE A 217 1.53 9.18 -8.61
CA ILE A 217 0.99 7.82 -8.78
C ILE A 217 -0.22 7.73 -7.87
N GLU A 218 -1.41 7.89 -8.42
CA GLU A 218 -2.65 7.99 -7.66
C GLU A 218 -3.66 6.93 -8.08
N GLY A 219 -4.28 6.27 -7.08
CA GLY A 219 -5.33 5.26 -7.23
C GLY A 219 -6.13 5.15 -5.93
N LEU A 220 -7.09 4.22 -5.85
CA LEU A 220 -8.06 4.10 -4.75
C LEU A 220 -7.45 4.11 -3.33
N ALA A 221 -6.25 3.56 -3.16
CA ALA A 221 -5.55 3.48 -1.87
C ALA A 221 -4.06 3.79 -2.01
N VAL A 222 -3.70 4.61 -2.99
CA VAL A 222 -2.31 4.90 -3.36
C VAL A 222 -2.19 6.36 -3.68
N ARG A 223 -1.39 7.07 -2.88
CA ARG A 223 -0.98 8.46 -3.15
C ARG A 223 0.53 8.56 -2.97
N HIS A 224 1.26 8.36 -4.05
CA HIS A 224 2.71 8.45 -4.04
C HIS A 224 3.20 9.51 -5.01
N ALA A 225 4.38 10.05 -4.75
CA ALA A 225 5.06 10.97 -5.64
C ALA A 225 6.41 10.42 -6.08
N LEU A 226 6.78 10.74 -7.32
CA LEU A 226 8.11 10.56 -7.92
C LEU A 226 8.59 11.92 -8.44
N SER A 227 9.89 12.11 -8.60
CA SER A 227 10.36 13.21 -9.45
C SER A 227 10.12 12.87 -10.93
N LYS A 228 9.97 13.91 -11.77
CA LYS A 228 9.83 13.72 -13.23
C LYS A 228 10.96 12.87 -13.80
N ARG A 229 12.19 13.08 -13.34
CA ARG A 229 13.35 12.25 -13.72
C ARG A 229 13.16 10.78 -13.38
N GLN A 230 12.71 10.46 -12.18
CA GLN A 230 12.48 9.08 -11.75
C GLN A 230 11.30 8.44 -12.48
N ARG A 231 10.29 9.23 -12.85
CA ARG A 231 9.17 8.77 -13.67
C ARG A 231 9.63 8.32 -15.04
N VAL A 232 10.46 9.13 -15.71
CA VAL A 232 11.06 8.78 -17.01
C VAL A 232 11.96 7.55 -16.85
N ALA A 233 12.86 7.55 -15.87
CA ALA A 233 13.75 6.42 -15.62
C ALA A 233 12.98 5.12 -15.35
N PHE A 234 11.86 5.17 -14.63
CA PHE A 234 10.99 4.01 -14.44
C PHE A 234 10.41 3.50 -15.75
N SER A 235 9.89 4.40 -16.62
CA SER A 235 9.35 4.04 -17.92
C SER A 235 10.40 3.38 -18.80
N ASP A 236 11.59 3.97 -18.90
CA ASP A 236 12.70 3.46 -19.69
C ASP A 236 13.17 2.08 -19.18
N GLU A 237 13.25 1.92 -17.86
CA GLU A 237 13.67 0.65 -17.26
C GLU A 237 12.64 -0.47 -17.49
N VAL A 238 11.33 -0.15 -17.42
CA VAL A 238 10.27 -1.10 -17.77
C VAL A 238 10.42 -1.54 -19.22
N GLN A 239 10.64 -0.61 -20.16
CA GLN A 239 10.83 -0.92 -21.57
C GLN A 239 12.08 -1.79 -21.79
N ARG A 240 13.19 -1.46 -21.12
CA ARG A 240 14.46 -2.21 -21.19
C ARG A 240 14.28 -3.66 -20.72
N VAL A 241 13.64 -3.84 -19.57
CA VAL A 241 13.41 -5.19 -18.99
C VAL A 241 12.47 -6.01 -19.88
N LEU A 242 11.39 -5.40 -20.39
CA LEU A 242 10.47 -6.08 -21.30
C LEU A 242 11.17 -6.48 -22.61
N SER A 243 11.95 -5.60 -23.21
CA SER A 243 12.69 -5.87 -24.46
C SER A 243 13.67 -7.03 -24.27
N ALA A 244 14.46 -7.00 -23.20
CA ALA A 244 15.40 -8.08 -22.91
C ALA A 244 14.66 -9.41 -22.67
N PHE A 245 13.55 -9.38 -21.92
CA PHE A 245 12.75 -10.57 -21.65
C PHE A 245 12.20 -11.20 -22.92
N HIS A 246 11.69 -10.40 -23.86
CA HIS A 246 11.13 -10.90 -25.13
C HIS A 246 12.19 -11.46 -26.07
N VAL A 247 13.40 -10.91 -26.05
CA VAL A 247 14.53 -11.48 -26.80
C VAL A 247 14.93 -12.86 -26.24
N GLU A 248 14.99 -12.98 -24.92
CA GLU A 248 15.34 -14.25 -24.27
C GLU A 248 14.20 -15.28 -24.29
N ASN A 249 12.95 -14.84 -24.37
CA ASN A 249 11.76 -15.70 -24.26
C ASN A 249 10.71 -15.32 -25.34
N PRO A 250 11.02 -15.56 -26.62
CA PRO A 250 10.13 -15.14 -27.72
C PRO A 250 8.81 -15.92 -27.75
N ASP A 251 8.78 -17.10 -27.11
CA ASP A 251 7.63 -18.01 -27.01
C ASP A 251 6.75 -17.75 -25.77
N LEU A 252 7.08 -16.75 -24.93
CA LEU A 252 6.28 -16.38 -23.78
C LEU A 252 5.46 -15.12 -24.07
N GLN A 253 4.18 -15.14 -23.65
CA GLN A 253 3.27 -14.01 -23.80
C GLN A 253 3.80 -12.70 -23.20
N GLY A 254 4.51 -12.80 -22.07
CA GLY A 254 5.08 -11.67 -21.37
C GLY A 254 5.71 -12.08 -20.05
N ILE A 255 6.26 -11.09 -19.36
CA ILE A 255 6.82 -11.29 -18.02
C ILE A 255 5.73 -11.17 -16.96
N GLY A 256 5.76 -12.03 -15.94
CA GLY A 256 4.88 -11.90 -14.78
C GLY A 256 5.07 -10.55 -14.07
N ARG A 257 3.95 -9.87 -13.75
CA ARG A 257 3.93 -8.52 -13.17
C ARG A 257 4.80 -8.37 -11.92
N GLU A 258 4.77 -9.33 -11.00
CA GLU A 258 5.60 -9.30 -9.80
C GLU A 258 7.08 -9.51 -10.11
N ARG A 259 7.40 -10.38 -11.08
CA ARG A 259 8.78 -10.57 -11.55
C ARG A 259 9.33 -9.29 -12.17
N LEU A 260 8.52 -8.58 -12.98
CA LEU A 260 8.88 -7.28 -13.54
C LEU A 260 9.13 -6.27 -12.43
N ARG A 261 8.22 -6.15 -11.45
CA ARG A 261 8.34 -5.24 -10.31
C ARG A 261 9.65 -5.41 -9.53
N LEU A 262 10.11 -6.64 -9.38
CA LEU A 262 11.34 -6.94 -8.66
C LEU A 262 12.61 -6.60 -9.45
N GLN A 263 12.51 -6.44 -10.78
CA GLN A 263 13.63 -6.15 -11.66
C GLN A 263 13.80 -4.66 -11.97
N VAL A 264 12.74 -3.86 -11.88
CA VAL A 264 12.78 -2.43 -12.21
C VAL A 264 13.19 -1.55 -11.04
N THR A 265 13.80 -0.41 -11.36
CA THR A 265 14.17 0.65 -10.41
C THR A 265 13.60 1.98 -10.92
N PRO A 266 12.98 2.81 -10.05
CA PRO A 266 12.75 2.60 -8.62
C PRO A 266 11.77 1.45 -8.34
N ARG A 267 11.98 0.71 -7.24
CA ARG A 267 11.11 -0.39 -6.84
C ARG A 267 9.86 0.14 -6.15
N LEU A 268 8.76 0.21 -6.87
CA LEU A 268 7.48 0.67 -6.34
C LEU A 268 6.81 -0.42 -5.48
N PRO A 269 6.04 -0.04 -4.44
CA PRO A 269 5.11 -0.95 -3.76
C PRO A 269 4.10 -1.56 -4.75
N PRO A 270 3.59 -2.79 -4.50
CA PRO A 270 2.73 -3.48 -5.48
C PRO A 270 1.53 -2.65 -5.98
N PRO A 271 0.76 -1.93 -5.11
CA PRO A 271 -0.33 -1.10 -5.59
C PRO A 271 0.13 0.07 -6.47
N ALA A 272 1.20 0.77 -6.08
CA ALA A 272 1.76 1.89 -6.85
C ALA A 272 2.34 1.42 -8.19
N PHE A 273 2.98 0.24 -8.21
CA PHE A 273 3.50 -0.36 -9.42
C PHE A 273 2.39 -0.65 -10.44
N LEU A 274 1.26 -1.19 -9.98
CA LEU A 274 0.11 -1.45 -10.85
C LEU A 274 -0.44 -0.16 -11.47
N VAL A 275 -0.62 0.88 -10.65
CA VAL A 275 -1.07 2.20 -11.14
C VAL A 275 -0.09 2.76 -12.17
N ALA A 276 1.22 2.69 -11.89
CA ALA A 276 2.24 3.13 -12.82
C ALA A 276 2.20 2.35 -14.15
N LEU A 277 2.04 1.02 -14.11
CA LEU A 277 1.90 0.21 -15.33
C LEU A 277 0.63 0.54 -16.12
N ARG A 278 -0.50 0.80 -15.46
CA ARG A 278 -1.74 1.24 -16.14
C ARG A 278 -1.55 2.57 -16.87
N THR A 279 -0.78 3.49 -16.28
CA THR A 279 -0.42 4.74 -16.98
C THR A 279 0.46 4.47 -18.20
N GLU A 280 1.42 3.53 -18.12
CA GLU A 280 2.24 3.11 -19.27
C GLU A 280 1.35 2.47 -20.36
N GLN A 281 0.38 1.65 -19.97
CA GLN A 281 -0.60 1.03 -20.88
C GLN A 281 -1.46 2.08 -21.57
N THR A 282 -2.00 3.04 -20.84
CA THR A 282 -2.80 4.14 -21.42
C THR A 282 -1.97 4.95 -22.43
N GLY A 283 -0.68 5.10 -22.16
CA GLY A 283 0.28 5.72 -23.09
C GLY A 283 0.70 4.82 -24.26
N GLY A 284 0.15 3.61 -24.39
CA GLY A 284 0.47 2.67 -25.47
C GLY A 284 1.86 2.05 -25.41
N ARG A 285 2.58 2.21 -24.29
CA ARG A 285 3.98 1.74 -24.14
C ARG A 285 4.10 0.27 -23.75
N LEU A 286 3.05 -0.32 -23.22
CA LEU A 286 2.98 -1.75 -22.86
C LEU A 286 1.52 -2.24 -22.91
N VAL A 287 1.36 -3.55 -22.82
CA VAL A 287 0.07 -4.23 -22.69
C VAL A 287 0.05 -5.00 -21.38
N LEU A 288 -1.01 -4.82 -20.59
CA LEU A 288 -1.31 -5.61 -19.41
C LEU A 288 -2.34 -6.66 -19.76
N GLU A 289 -2.02 -7.91 -19.56
CA GLU A 289 -2.89 -9.04 -19.90
C GLU A 289 -2.93 -10.01 -18.72
N GLY A 290 -3.91 -9.79 -17.85
CA GLY A 290 -4.02 -10.49 -16.57
C GLY A 290 -2.78 -10.29 -15.68
N ALA A 291 -2.04 -11.38 -15.45
CA ALA A 291 -0.81 -11.37 -14.65
C ALA A 291 0.45 -11.00 -15.44
N PHE A 292 0.35 -10.85 -16.75
CA PHE A 292 1.50 -10.67 -17.63
C PHE A 292 1.58 -9.24 -18.18
N VAL A 293 2.82 -8.83 -18.47
CA VAL A 293 3.16 -7.52 -19.06
C VAL A 293 4.00 -7.78 -20.29
N ARG A 294 3.65 -7.15 -21.41
CA ARG A 294 4.40 -7.28 -22.68
C ARG A 294 4.50 -5.96 -23.44
N LEU A 295 5.42 -5.90 -24.36
CA LEU A 295 5.47 -4.80 -25.33
C LEU A 295 4.33 -4.94 -26.37
N PRO A 296 3.81 -3.84 -26.92
CA PRO A 296 2.69 -3.87 -27.87
C PRO A 296 2.97 -4.71 -29.12
N GLY A 297 4.21 -4.72 -29.60
CA GLY A 297 4.61 -5.48 -30.80
C GLY A 297 4.98 -6.95 -30.54
N HIS A 298 4.95 -7.39 -29.26
CA HIS A 298 5.27 -8.77 -28.92
C HIS A 298 3.99 -9.60 -28.84
N GLU A 299 3.77 -10.44 -29.85
CA GLU A 299 2.65 -11.38 -29.92
C GLU A 299 3.16 -12.80 -30.15
N VAL A 300 2.86 -13.69 -29.23
CA VAL A 300 3.02 -15.12 -29.46
C VAL A 300 1.73 -15.65 -30.07
N ARG A 301 1.83 -16.37 -31.17
CA ARG A 301 0.69 -16.95 -31.89
C ARG A 301 0.85 -18.45 -32.00
N LEU A 302 -0.26 -19.18 -31.93
CA LEU A 302 -0.31 -20.58 -32.30
C LEU A 302 -0.17 -20.69 -33.84
N SER A 303 0.48 -21.76 -34.32
CA SER A 303 0.40 -22.13 -35.74
C SER A 303 -1.01 -22.60 -36.09
N GLU A 304 -1.36 -22.61 -37.39
CA GLU A 304 -2.69 -23.05 -37.83
C GLU A 304 -3.08 -24.44 -37.28
N LYS A 305 -2.15 -25.40 -37.30
CA LYS A 305 -2.38 -26.75 -36.76
C LYS A 305 -2.60 -26.74 -35.24
N GLU A 306 -1.91 -25.85 -34.53
CA GLU A 306 -2.08 -25.70 -33.09
C GLU A 306 -3.40 -25.01 -32.74
N GLU A 307 -3.83 -24.02 -33.53
CA GLU A 307 -5.15 -23.41 -33.41
C GLU A 307 -6.26 -24.42 -33.68
N GLU A 308 -6.16 -25.22 -34.74
CA GLU A 308 -7.10 -26.31 -35.02
C GLU A 308 -7.22 -27.31 -33.87
N LEU A 309 -6.08 -27.73 -33.29
CA LEU A 309 -6.10 -28.63 -32.14
C LEU A 309 -6.69 -27.97 -30.90
N TYR A 310 -6.35 -26.72 -30.64
CA TYR A 310 -6.93 -25.97 -29.53
C TYR A 310 -8.44 -25.76 -29.68
N ALA A 311 -8.92 -25.45 -30.90
CA ALA A 311 -10.35 -25.34 -31.20
C ALA A 311 -11.15 -26.64 -30.95
N ARG A 312 -10.49 -27.81 -31.08
CA ARG A 312 -11.08 -29.10 -30.72
C ARG A 312 -11.08 -29.34 -29.20
N ILE A 313 -10.13 -28.79 -28.46
CA ILE A 313 -10.04 -28.91 -26.99
C ILE A 313 -11.00 -27.95 -26.31
N LEU A 314 -11.14 -26.74 -26.80
CA LEU A 314 -11.85 -25.62 -26.15
C LEU A 314 -13.29 -25.94 -25.71
N PRO A 315 -14.16 -26.59 -26.53
CA PRO A 315 -15.52 -26.93 -26.12
C PRO A 315 -15.59 -27.82 -24.87
N HIS A 316 -14.57 -28.61 -24.60
CA HIS A 316 -14.50 -29.47 -23.40
C HIS A 316 -14.02 -28.71 -22.16
N LEU A 317 -13.45 -27.50 -22.31
CA LEU A 317 -13.06 -26.61 -21.22
C LEU A 317 -14.15 -25.59 -20.88
N GLU A 318 -15.18 -25.49 -21.70
CA GLU A 318 -16.29 -24.53 -21.60
C GLU A 318 -17.62 -25.27 -21.27
N GLY A 319 -18.74 -24.54 -21.26
CA GLY A 319 -20.06 -25.09 -21.03
C GLY A 319 -20.39 -25.36 -19.56
N GLU A 320 -21.37 -26.24 -19.31
CA GLU A 320 -21.87 -26.52 -17.95
C GLU A 320 -20.85 -27.24 -17.06
N GLU A 321 -20.01 -28.08 -17.63
CA GLU A 321 -18.97 -28.84 -16.94
C GLU A 321 -17.62 -28.09 -16.83
N ARG A 322 -17.55 -26.78 -17.16
CA ARG A 322 -16.32 -25.98 -17.18
C ARG A 322 -15.53 -26.00 -15.87
N PHE A 323 -16.20 -26.26 -14.75
CA PHE A 323 -15.54 -26.41 -13.45
C PHE A 323 -14.97 -27.83 -13.22
N ARG A 324 -15.27 -28.80 -14.12
CA ARG A 324 -14.80 -30.16 -14.08
C ARG A 324 -14.21 -30.63 -15.42
N PRO A 325 -13.25 -29.87 -15.97
CA PRO A 325 -12.73 -30.23 -17.29
C PRO A 325 -12.03 -31.58 -17.27
N PRO A 326 -12.03 -32.26 -18.42
CA PRO A 326 -11.26 -33.51 -18.59
C PRO A 326 -9.79 -33.31 -18.27
N ARG A 327 -9.09 -34.35 -17.87
CA ARG A 327 -7.64 -34.35 -17.70
C ARG A 327 -6.96 -34.47 -19.05
N VAL A 328 -5.67 -34.11 -19.11
CA VAL A 328 -4.87 -34.22 -20.35
C VAL A 328 -4.97 -35.59 -21.03
N ARG A 329 -4.94 -36.67 -20.23
CA ARG A 329 -5.11 -38.05 -20.76
C ARG A 329 -6.51 -38.29 -21.33
N ASP A 330 -7.54 -37.73 -20.70
CA ASP A 330 -8.92 -37.91 -21.13
C ASP A 330 -9.15 -37.19 -22.47
N PHE A 331 -8.52 -36.04 -22.67
CA PHE A 331 -8.46 -35.35 -23.98
C PHE A 331 -7.72 -36.19 -25.03
N ALA A 332 -6.57 -36.80 -24.68
CA ALA A 332 -5.83 -37.64 -25.59
C ALA A 332 -6.66 -38.80 -26.12
N GLU A 333 -7.40 -39.48 -25.24
CA GLU A 333 -8.33 -40.56 -25.59
C GLU A 333 -9.48 -40.06 -26.46
N THR A 334 -10.13 -38.96 -26.06
CA THR A 334 -11.32 -38.41 -26.76
C THR A 334 -10.99 -37.91 -28.15
N LEU A 335 -9.87 -37.24 -28.31
CA LEU A 335 -9.47 -36.57 -29.55
C LEU A 335 -8.58 -37.44 -30.45
N GLY A 336 -8.11 -38.59 -29.95
CA GLY A 336 -7.20 -39.50 -30.66
C GLY A 336 -5.84 -38.87 -30.94
N VAL A 337 -5.33 -38.03 -30.02
CA VAL A 337 -4.05 -37.29 -30.13
C VAL A 337 -3.14 -37.74 -28.99
N ASP A 338 -1.82 -37.78 -29.26
CA ASP A 338 -0.85 -38.16 -28.23
C ASP A 338 -0.92 -37.23 -27.01
N GLU A 339 -0.86 -37.80 -25.80
CA GLU A 339 -0.96 -37.05 -24.54
C GLU A 339 0.11 -35.96 -24.41
N ARG A 340 1.32 -36.19 -24.94
CA ARG A 340 2.41 -35.20 -24.90
C ARG A 340 2.07 -33.99 -25.76
N GLU A 341 1.39 -34.21 -26.89
CA GLU A 341 0.99 -33.13 -27.80
C GLU A 341 -0.16 -32.31 -27.19
N ILE A 342 -1.18 -32.93 -26.62
CA ILE A 342 -2.25 -32.24 -25.86
C ILE A 342 -1.63 -31.39 -24.75
N ARG A 343 -0.71 -31.97 -23.98
CA ARG A 343 -0.04 -31.26 -22.90
C ARG A 343 0.82 -30.09 -23.41
N ARG A 344 1.50 -30.26 -24.52
CA ARG A 344 2.31 -29.23 -25.16
C ARG A 344 1.43 -28.04 -25.57
N ILE A 345 0.33 -28.30 -26.26
CA ILE A 345 -0.63 -27.27 -26.70
C ILE A 345 -1.27 -26.57 -25.53
N LEU A 346 -1.77 -27.27 -24.54
CA LEU A 346 -2.37 -26.64 -23.35
C LEU A 346 -1.36 -25.79 -22.56
N LYS A 347 -0.11 -26.23 -22.48
CA LYS A 347 0.97 -25.41 -21.90
C LYS A 347 1.27 -24.17 -22.75
N LEU A 348 1.24 -24.29 -24.07
CA LEU A 348 1.41 -23.15 -24.98
C LEU A 348 0.24 -22.18 -24.83
N CYS A 349 -1.00 -22.69 -24.81
CA CYS A 349 -2.21 -21.89 -24.53
C CYS A 349 -2.17 -21.22 -23.14
N ALA A 350 -1.58 -21.89 -22.14
CA ALA A 350 -1.39 -21.30 -20.82
C ALA A 350 -0.36 -20.16 -20.84
N ARG A 351 0.72 -20.29 -21.63
CA ARG A 351 1.67 -19.21 -21.86
C ARG A 351 1.03 -18.02 -22.60
N LEU A 352 0.10 -18.32 -23.52
CA LEU A 352 -0.68 -17.32 -24.25
C LEU A 352 -1.80 -16.67 -23.39
N GLY A 353 -1.99 -17.11 -22.16
CA GLY A 353 -3.05 -16.58 -21.29
C GLY A 353 -4.47 -17.02 -21.67
N ARG A 354 -4.63 -17.99 -22.58
CA ARG A 354 -5.93 -18.52 -22.97
C ARG A 354 -6.50 -19.50 -21.93
N VAL A 355 -5.62 -20.25 -21.27
CA VAL A 355 -5.95 -21.17 -20.19
C VAL A 355 -5.02 -20.98 -19.00
N ASP A 356 -5.44 -21.42 -17.83
CA ASP A 356 -4.61 -21.47 -16.62
C ASP A 356 -4.31 -22.93 -16.27
N GLN A 357 -3.04 -23.24 -16.05
CA GLN A 357 -2.62 -24.54 -15.55
C GLN A 357 -2.72 -24.57 -14.00
N ILE A 358 -3.75 -25.20 -13.48
CA ILE A 358 -3.97 -25.33 -12.04
C ILE A 358 -3.03 -26.38 -11.44
N ARG A 359 -2.92 -27.54 -12.09
CA ARG A 359 -2.01 -28.65 -11.78
C ARG A 359 -1.51 -29.29 -13.07
N HIS A 360 -0.64 -30.31 -12.94
CA HIS A 360 -0.01 -30.97 -14.07
C HIS A 360 -1.00 -31.41 -15.16
N ASP A 361 -2.18 -31.90 -14.77
CA ASP A 361 -3.20 -32.45 -15.68
C ASP A 361 -4.51 -31.68 -15.73
N HIS A 362 -4.63 -30.56 -15.01
CA HIS A 362 -5.83 -29.75 -14.93
C HIS A 362 -5.60 -28.36 -15.52
N PHE A 363 -6.32 -28.06 -16.59
CA PHE A 363 -6.33 -26.76 -17.26
C PHE A 363 -7.75 -26.23 -17.31
N PHE A 364 -7.91 -24.92 -17.15
CA PHE A 364 -9.18 -24.21 -17.21
C PHE A 364 -9.02 -23.02 -18.14
N THR A 365 -10.09 -22.59 -18.81
CA THR A 365 -10.02 -21.34 -19.56
C THR A 365 -9.79 -20.17 -18.61
N ARG A 366 -9.19 -19.11 -19.14
CA ARG A 366 -8.99 -17.87 -18.37
C ARG A 366 -10.31 -17.28 -17.87
N GLN A 367 -11.37 -17.42 -18.67
CA GLN A 367 -12.73 -17.02 -18.30
C GLN A 367 -13.24 -17.84 -17.10
N THR A 368 -13.08 -19.17 -17.12
CA THR A 368 -13.52 -20.03 -16.00
C THR A 368 -12.77 -19.71 -14.72
N THR A 369 -11.48 -19.42 -14.77
CA THR A 369 -10.73 -19.03 -13.58
C THR A 369 -11.14 -17.63 -13.08
N ALA A 370 -11.52 -16.70 -13.94
CA ALA A 370 -12.11 -15.42 -13.55
C ALA A 370 -13.48 -15.62 -12.86
N GLU A 371 -14.33 -16.48 -13.37
CA GLU A 371 -15.60 -16.86 -12.72
C GLU A 371 -15.35 -17.48 -11.33
N MET A 372 -14.34 -18.34 -11.20
CA MET A 372 -13.97 -18.90 -9.88
C MET A 372 -13.53 -17.81 -8.89
N VAL A 373 -12.83 -16.78 -9.34
CA VAL A 373 -12.47 -15.63 -8.49
C VAL A 373 -13.72 -14.85 -8.07
N ALA A 374 -14.69 -14.66 -8.97
CA ALA A 374 -15.97 -14.04 -8.63
C ALA A 374 -16.74 -14.88 -7.57
N ILE A 375 -16.76 -16.22 -7.73
CA ILE A 375 -17.36 -17.13 -6.75
C ILE A 375 -16.62 -17.03 -5.41
N ILE A 376 -15.29 -17.01 -5.40
CA ILE A 376 -14.48 -16.86 -4.18
C ILE A 376 -14.85 -15.55 -3.46
N ARG A 377 -15.01 -14.44 -4.20
CA ARG A 377 -15.45 -13.16 -3.63
C ARG A 377 -16.83 -13.25 -2.98
N GLN A 378 -17.80 -13.89 -3.65
CA GLN A 378 -19.15 -14.08 -3.11
C GLN A 378 -19.15 -14.97 -1.86
N VAL A 379 -18.40 -16.06 -1.89
CA VAL A 379 -18.26 -16.97 -0.74
C VAL A 379 -17.64 -16.24 0.46
N ALA A 380 -16.59 -15.45 0.23
CA ALA A 380 -15.94 -14.67 1.27
C ALA A 380 -16.85 -13.56 1.81
N ALA A 381 -17.60 -12.86 0.94
CA ALA A 381 -18.53 -11.80 1.35
C ALA A 381 -19.68 -12.33 2.25
N ASN A 382 -20.09 -13.58 2.05
CA ASN A 382 -21.15 -14.24 2.84
C ASN A 382 -20.60 -14.99 4.06
N ALA A 383 -19.29 -15.05 4.26
CA ALA A 383 -18.65 -15.76 5.35
C ALA A 383 -18.35 -14.83 6.53
N GLU A 384 -18.43 -15.36 7.75
CA GLU A 384 -18.08 -14.63 8.96
C GLU A 384 -16.63 -14.14 8.90
N ARG A 385 -16.40 -12.85 9.13
CA ARG A 385 -15.07 -12.18 9.05
C ARG A 385 -14.37 -12.27 7.68
N GLY A 386 -15.11 -12.64 6.60
CA GLY A 386 -14.54 -12.82 5.27
C GLY A 386 -13.66 -14.07 5.14
N GLU A 387 -13.76 -15.00 6.09
CA GLU A 387 -13.01 -16.26 6.10
C GLU A 387 -13.85 -17.42 5.58
N PHE A 388 -13.33 -18.15 4.60
CA PHE A 388 -14.04 -19.29 4.00
C PHE A 388 -13.18 -20.54 3.96
N SER A 389 -13.83 -21.70 4.04
CA SER A 389 -13.19 -23.01 3.91
C SER A 389 -13.21 -23.54 2.47
N ALA A 390 -12.33 -24.50 2.17
CA ALA A 390 -12.35 -25.20 0.89
C ALA A 390 -13.69 -25.93 0.62
N GLY A 391 -14.42 -26.32 1.66
CA GLY A 391 -15.73 -26.93 1.54
C GLY A 391 -16.77 -25.98 0.95
N LEU A 392 -16.85 -24.75 1.43
CA LEU A 392 -17.78 -23.73 0.93
C LEU A 392 -17.53 -23.40 -0.56
N PHE A 393 -16.27 -23.29 -0.96
CA PHE A 393 -15.93 -23.10 -2.37
C PHE A 393 -16.29 -24.30 -3.22
N ARG A 394 -15.94 -25.53 -2.77
CA ARG A 394 -16.28 -26.79 -3.45
C ARG A 394 -17.78 -26.91 -3.78
N ASP A 395 -18.62 -26.61 -2.79
CA ASP A 395 -20.06 -26.72 -2.94
C ASP A 395 -20.64 -25.73 -3.95
N ARG A 396 -20.02 -24.54 -4.07
CA ARG A 396 -20.43 -23.53 -5.06
C ARG A 396 -20.02 -23.86 -6.48
N VAL A 397 -18.83 -24.45 -6.68
CA VAL A 397 -18.35 -24.89 -8.01
C VAL A 397 -18.74 -26.34 -8.34
N ASN A 398 -19.49 -26.99 -7.46
CA ASN A 398 -19.93 -28.36 -7.61
C ASN A 398 -18.80 -29.32 -8.05
N ASN A 399 -17.62 -29.25 -7.39
CA ASN A 399 -16.44 -30.01 -7.78
C ASN A 399 -16.02 -31.02 -6.72
N GLY A 400 -15.12 -31.94 -7.06
CA GLY A 400 -14.53 -32.90 -6.11
C GLY A 400 -13.61 -32.19 -5.10
N ARG A 401 -13.56 -32.68 -3.84
CA ARG A 401 -12.76 -32.09 -2.75
C ARG A 401 -11.29 -31.85 -3.15
N LYS A 402 -10.68 -32.83 -3.82
CA LYS A 402 -9.26 -32.74 -4.24
C LYS A 402 -9.03 -31.62 -5.23
N VAL A 403 -9.88 -31.50 -6.27
CA VAL A 403 -9.76 -30.49 -7.31
C VAL A 403 -10.04 -29.10 -6.75
N ALA A 404 -11.04 -28.94 -5.87
CA ALA A 404 -11.32 -27.67 -5.21
C ALA A 404 -10.14 -27.17 -4.36
N ILE A 405 -9.44 -28.08 -3.68
CA ILE A 405 -8.21 -27.72 -2.94
C ILE A 405 -7.10 -27.31 -3.90
N GLU A 406 -6.88 -28.03 -5.00
CA GLU A 406 -5.88 -27.71 -6.01
C GLU A 406 -6.12 -26.33 -6.67
N ILE A 407 -7.39 -25.99 -6.94
CA ILE A 407 -7.80 -24.67 -7.44
C ILE A 407 -7.47 -23.58 -6.41
N LEU A 408 -7.85 -23.76 -5.15
CA LEU A 408 -7.56 -22.79 -4.11
C LEU A 408 -6.06 -22.64 -3.84
N GLU A 409 -5.28 -23.71 -3.88
CA GLU A 409 -3.81 -23.64 -3.80
C GLU A 409 -3.19 -22.89 -4.99
N PHE A 410 -3.79 -22.98 -6.17
CA PHE A 410 -3.39 -22.16 -7.30
C PHE A 410 -3.62 -20.67 -7.00
N PHE A 411 -4.81 -20.29 -6.52
CA PHE A 411 -5.11 -18.90 -6.14
C PHE A 411 -4.28 -18.41 -4.95
N ASP A 412 -3.92 -19.28 -4.00
CA ASP A 412 -2.98 -18.98 -2.93
C ASP A 412 -1.59 -18.61 -3.52
N ARG A 413 -1.09 -19.40 -4.50
CA ARG A 413 0.19 -19.11 -5.19
C ARG A 413 0.13 -17.83 -6.02
N GLN A 414 -1.02 -17.50 -6.62
CA GLN A 414 -1.22 -16.24 -7.35
C GLN A 414 -1.40 -15.04 -6.41
N GLY A 415 -1.58 -15.28 -5.11
CA GLY A 415 -1.81 -14.26 -4.11
C GLY A 415 -3.22 -13.69 -4.12
N VAL A 416 -4.17 -14.31 -4.85
CA VAL A 416 -5.59 -13.94 -4.87
C VAL A 416 -6.26 -14.29 -3.55
N THR A 417 -5.86 -15.42 -2.96
CA THR A 417 -6.28 -15.86 -1.64
C THR A 417 -5.08 -15.95 -0.69
N LEU A 418 -5.33 -15.72 0.59
CA LEU A 418 -4.36 -15.85 1.67
C LEU A 418 -4.83 -16.97 2.60
N ARG A 419 -4.04 -18.02 2.70
CA ARG A 419 -4.36 -19.18 3.53
C ARG A 419 -3.93 -18.96 4.98
N HIS A 420 -4.86 -19.22 5.91
CA HIS A 420 -4.64 -19.25 7.34
C HIS A 420 -5.17 -20.59 7.93
N GLY A 421 -4.29 -21.58 8.09
CA GLY A 421 -4.70 -22.91 8.53
C GLY A 421 -5.67 -23.55 7.52
N ASP A 422 -6.91 -23.82 7.98
CA ASP A 422 -7.97 -24.46 7.16
C ASP A 422 -8.89 -23.45 6.45
N VAL A 423 -8.72 -22.15 6.72
CA VAL A 423 -9.51 -21.08 6.12
C VAL A 423 -8.66 -20.19 5.21
N ARG A 424 -9.34 -19.42 4.37
CA ARG A 424 -8.74 -18.45 3.43
C ARG A 424 -9.47 -17.14 3.49
N ARG A 425 -8.73 -16.06 3.19
CA ARG A 425 -9.29 -14.72 2.94
C ARG A 425 -8.96 -14.27 1.52
N VAL A 426 -9.82 -13.44 0.96
CA VAL A 426 -9.54 -12.78 -0.33
C VAL A 426 -8.52 -11.67 -0.13
N ASN A 427 -7.55 -11.59 -1.04
CA ASN A 427 -6.62 -10.47 -1.13
C ASN A 427 -7.16 -9.44 -2.14
N PRO A 428 -7.72 -8.30 -1.69
CA PRO A 428 -8.35 -7.33 -2.60
C PRO A 428 -7.35 -6.69 -3.59
N HIS A 429 -6.06 -6.68 -3.25
CA HIS A 429 -5.02 -6.09 -4.10
C HIS A 429 -4.58 -6.98 -5.29
N ARG A 430 -5.15 -8.17 -5.43
CA ARG A 430 -4.81 -9.13 -6.47
C ARG A 430 -6.01 -9.57 -7.32
N LEU A 431 -7.18 -9.02 -7.08
CA LEU A 431 -8.40 -9.34 -7.83
C LEU A 431 -8.34 -8.84 -9.27
N ASP A 432 -7.64 -7.75 -9.50
CA ASP A 432 -7.39 -7.14 -10.79
C ASP A 432 -6.70 -8.08 -11.81
N LEU A 433 -6.03 -9.13 -11.36
CA LEU A 433 -5.46 -10.18 -12.23
C LEU A 433 -6.52 -10.85 -13.12
N TYR A 434 -7.77 -10.79 -12.71
CA TYR A 434 -8.92 -11.45 -13.34
C TYR A 434 -10.02 -10.46 -13.77
N GLU A 435 -9.82 -9.15 -13.57
CA GLU A 435 -10.73 -8.11 -14.07
C GLU A 435 -10.68 -8.06 -15.60
N GLY A 436 -11.85 -7.91 -16.26
CA GLY A 436 -11.98 -7.87 -17.71
C GLY A 436 -12.26 -9.23 -18.37
N HIS A 437 -12.28 -10.32 -17.60
CA HIS A 437 -12.61 -11.67 -18.09
C HIS A 437 -13.91 -12.24 -17.48
N VAL A 438 -14.60 -11.45 -16.64
CA VAL A 438 -15.90 -11.85 -16.07
C VAL A 438 -16.97 -11.48 -17.08
N PRO A 439 -17.83 -12.43 -17.59
CA PRO A 439 -19.02 -12.08 -18.33
C PRO A 439 -19.91 -11.21 -17.44
N GLU A 440 -20.48 -10.13 -17.99
CA GLU A 440 -21.57 -9.44 -17.33
C GLU A 440 -22.64 -10.49 -16.98
N ALA A 441 -23.00 -10.57 -15.69
CA ALA A 441 -24.07 -11.42 -15.27
C ALA A 441 -25.30 -11.05 -16.08
N ASP A 442 -25.92 -12.03 -16.73
CA ASP A 442 -27.19 -11.89 -17.46
C ASP A 442 -28.25 -11.49 -16.42
N GLU A 443 -28.36 -10.20 -16.14
CA GLU A 443 -29.48 -9.63 -15.40
C GLU A 443 -30.70 -9.75 -16.31
N GLY A 444 -31.50 -10.77 -15.99
CA GLY A 444 -32.75 -11.06 -16.65
C GLY A 444 -33.54 -9.79 -16.92
N ARG A 445 -33.85 -9.57 -18.20
CA ARG A 445 -34.75 -8.53 -18.68
C ARG A 445 -36.05 -8.59 -17.90
N ASP A 446 -36.21 -7.71 -16.93
CA ASP A 446 -37.53 -7.27 -16.49
C ASP A 446 -37.64 -5.78 -16.83
N SER A 447 -38.46 -5.55 -17.85
CA SER A 447 -38.75 -4.23 -18.41
C SER A 447 -39.85 -3.58 -17.59
N SER A 448 -39.52 -2.63 -16.72
CA SER A 448 -40.48 -1.59 -16.31
C SER A 448 -39.71 -0.33 -15.90
N PRO A 449 -40.10 0.85 -16.41
CA PRO A 449 -39.38 2.09 -16.20
C PRO A 449 -39.78 2.71 -14.86
N VAL A 450 -38.88 2.72 -13.90
CA VAL A 450 -39.06 3.54 -12.68
C VAL A 450 -38.17 4.77 -12.79
N GLY A 451 -38.83 5.91 -12.58
CA GLY A 451 -38.35 7.25 -12.80
C GLY A 451 -37.02 7.61 -12.12
N ARG A 452 -36.26 8.43 -12.83
CA ARG A 452 -35.05 9.10 -12.32
C ARG A 452 -35.41 10.11 -11.23
N PRO A 453 -34.71 10.18 -10.10
CA PRO A 453 -34.76 11.36 -9.25
C PRO A 453 -33.80 12.43 -9.80
N ASP A 454 -34.33 13.62 -10.02
CA ASP A 454 -33.60 14.83 -10.37
C ASP A 454 -32.67 15.27 -9.23
N PHE A 455 -31.37 15.25 -9.46
CA PHE A 455 -30.40 15.95 -8.61
C PHE A 455 -30.25 17.41 -9.07
N LYS A 456 -30.81 18.34 -8.31
CA LYS A 456 -30.61 19.77 -8.47
C LYS A 456 -29.22 20.16 -7.94
N PHE A 457 -28.37 20.65 -8.84
CA PHE A 457 -27.14 21.37 -8.47
C PHE A 457 -27.51 22.76 -7.89
N TYR A 458 -27.12 23.02 -6.65
CA TYR A 458 -27.07 24.38 -6.12
C TYR A 458 -25.69 24.99 -6.42
N ARG A 459 -25.68 26.00 -7.29
CA ARG A 459 -24.57 26.94 -7.43
C ARG A 459 -24.66 27.91 -6.25
N ALA A 460 -23.60 28.00 -5.44
CA ALA A 460 -23.41 29.12 -4.52
C ALA A 460 -22.88 30.30 -5.35
N GLY A 461 -23.61 31.38 -5.35
CA GLY A 461 -23.21 32.67 -5.89
C GLY A 461 -22.81 33.61 -4.79
N SER A 462 -21.86 34.48 -5.11
CA SER A 462 -21.34 35.71 -4.47
C SER A 462 -20.76 35.56 -3.09
#